data_1f3ea7a2babb4caa6c7b4b22268ccad9
#
_entry.id   1f3ea7a2babb4caa6c7b4b22268ccad9
#
_cell.length_a   1.000
_cell.length_b   1.000
_cell.length_c   1.000
_cell.angle_alpha   90.00
_cell.angle_beta   90.00
_cell.angle_gamma   90.00
#
_symmetry.space_group_name_H-M   'P 1'
#
loop_
_entity.id
_entity.type
_entity.pdbx_description
1 polymer ?
#
loop_
_entity_poly.entity_id
_entity_poly.type
_entity_poly.pdbx_seq_one_letter_code
_entity_poly.pdbx_strand_id
1 'polypeptide(L)'
;QPNDVTIAYYYKKNDTLRLRLQEAYKVDPSDNPVEFIKKIEQHKVIDREMATKTAFSYLYYEDGLVIYDAMPPDGRFSMVLDNSSYFSSHSMGKSITSYLIGHAICEGYISSIDAPISDWPLMENTLYYGQPLIRLLNMTAGDGNVIKRGEGTFIKTKRNIHGNAPLRTAVKNPLELANTKPISAAKYSYSNLTADVLFNYMMHRVGLDFDTFIANFYQRKVRIKHPIYIEMNPLDNQIYPPPTDERIKQGAGRYGVSATRYDY
;
A
#
# COMPACT_ATOMS: atom_id res chain seq x y z
N GLN A 1 -13.13 3.61 28.22
CA GLN A 1 -11.72 4.05 28.18
C GLN A 1 -10.84 2.87 27.81
N PRO A 2 -9.76 3.05 27.02
CA PRO A 2 -8.78 2.00 26.82
C PRO A 2 -8.17 1.64 28.17
N ASN A 3 -8.15 0.37 28.48
CA ASN A 3 -7.45 -0.14 29.66
C ASN A 3 -5.95 -0.31 29.38
N ASP A 4 -5.18 -0.58 30.41
CA ASP A 4 -3.71 -0.75 30.31
C ASP A 4 -3.31 -1.84 29.31
N VAL A 5 -4.11 -2.89 29.15
CA VAL A 5 -3.90 -3.96 28.17
C VAL A 5 -4.01 -3.43 26.72
N THR A 6 -4.98 -2.57 26.48
CA THR A 6 -5.17 -1.94 25.18
C THR A 6 -4.01 -0.99 24.84
N ILE A 7 -3.58 -0.20 25.81
CA ILE A 7 -2.42 0.71 25.67
C ILE A 7 -1.15 -0.10 25.40
N ALA A 8 -0.87 -1.14 26.19
CA ALA A 8 0.28 -2.03 26.00
C ALA A 8 0.27 -2.72 24.62
N TYR A 9 -0.91 -3.13 24.14
CA TYR A 9 -1.04 -3.71 22.80
C TYR A 9 -0.60 -2.73 21.71
N TYR A 10 -1.01 -1.46 21.79
CA TYR A 10 -0.65 -0.46 20.80
C TYR A 10 0.80 -0.01 20.89
N TYR A 11 1.38 0.01 22.09
CA TYR A 11 2.83 0.16 22.27
C TYR A 11 3.61 -0.92 21.51
N LYS A 12 3.27 -2.18 21.74
CA LYS A 12 3.89 -3.31 21.04
C LYS A 12 3.70 -3.25 19.54
N LYS A 13 2.51 -2.80 19.07
CA LYS A 13 2.23 -2.63 17.65
C LYS A 13 3.07 -1.52 17.03
N ASN A 14 3.28 -0.42 17.73
CA ASN A 14 4.12 0.69 17.29
C ASN A 14 5.59 0.27 17.19
N ASP A 15 6.12 -0.46 18.18
CA ASP A 15 7.47 -1.01 18.12
C ASP A 15 7.63 -1.99 16.95
N THR A 16 6.65 -2.84 16.72
CA THR A 16 6.64 -3.76 15.55
C THR A 16 6.65 -2.98 14.24
N LEU A 17 5.93 -1.87 14.17
CA LEU A 17 5.93 -1.00 12.99
C LEU A 17 7.32 -0.36 12.80
N ARG A 18 7.94 0.18 13.85
CA ARG A 18 9.29 0.76 13.79
C ARG A 18 10.33 -0.24 13.25
N LEU A 19 10.27 -1.50 13.69
CA LEU A 19 11.14 -2.55 13.16
C LEU A 19 10.90 -2.80 11.67
N ARG A 20 9.64 -2.81 11.24
CA ARG A 20 9.29 -2.97 9.81
C ARG A 20 9.73 -1.80 8.94
N LEU A 21 9.76 -0.58 9.49
CA LEU A 21 10.23 0.60 8.76
C LEU A 21 11.72 0.50 8.42
N GLN A 22 12.52 -0.19 9.23
CA GLN A 22 13.94 -0.43 8.94
C GLN A 22 14.14 -1.33 7.71
N GLU A 23 13.15 -2.14 7.39
CA GLU A 23 13.14 -3.09 6.28
C GLU A 23 12.37 -2.57 5.05
N ALA A 24 11.80 -1.39 5.08
CA ALA A 24 11.01 -0.81 4.01
C ALA A 24 11.85 0.09 3.09
N TYR A 25 11.38 0.27 1.87
CA TYR A 25 11.95 1.26 0.97
C TYR A 25 11.58 2.66 1.45
N LYS A 26 12.60 3.42 1.88
CA LYS A 26 12.44 4.77 2.39
C LYS A 26 12.41 5.79 1.24
N VAL A 27 11.43 6.66 1.26
CA VAL A 27 11.36 7.86 0.41
C VAL A 27 11.62 9.08 1.27
N ASP A 28 12.61 9.88 0.93
CA ASP A 28 12.94 11.09 1.67
C ASP A 28 11.90 12.19 1.48
N PRO A 29 11.76 13.12 2.43
CA PRO A 29 10.81 14.21 2.32
C PRO A 29 11.13 15.17 1.18
N SER A 30 10.17 16.01 0.83
CA SER A 30 10.35 17.11 -0.10
C SER A 30 11.21 18.22 0.51
N ASP A 31 12.06 18.84 -0.30
CA ASP A 31 12.76 20.09 0.08
C ASP A 31 11.78 21.28 0.22
N ASN A 32 10.58 21.15 -0.36
CA ASN A 32 9.53 22.15 -0.30
C ASN A 32 8.17 21.48 0.02
N PRO A 33 7.98 21.00 1.27
CA PRO A 33 6.78 20.27 1.65
C PRO A 33 5.52 21.14 1.57
N VAL A 34 4.35 20.48 1.44
CA VAL A 34 3.07 21.14 1.53
C VAL A 34 2.85 21.65 2.96
N GLU A 35 2.56 22.93 3.10
CA GLU A 35 2.05 23.47 4.35
C GLU A 35 0.53 23.64 4.26
N PHE A 36 -0.18 22.98 5.16
CA PHE A 36 -1.64 23.02 5.18
C PHE A 36 -2.16 24.26 5.88
N ILE A 37 -3.04 24.99 5.21
CA ILE A 37 -3.80 26.06 5.84
C ILE A 37 -4.87 25.42 6.74
N LYS A 38 -4.91 25.81 8.01
CA LYS A 38 -5.86 25.25 8.98
C LYS A 38 -6.94 26.27 9.32
N LYS A 39 -8.19 25.83 9.21
CA LYS A 39 -9.38 26.54 9.72
C LYS A 39 -10.18 25.55 10.57
N ILE A 40 -9.71 25.35 11.80
CA ILE A 40 -10.23 24.28 12.65
C ILE A 40 -11.64 24.63 13.16
N GLU A 41 -12.56 23.71 12.93
CA GLU A 41 -13.92 23.73 13.42
C GLU A 41 -14.12 22.69 14.54
N GLN A 42 -15.05 22.96 15.45
CA GLN A 42 -15.43 21.99 16.49
C GLN A 42 -16.56 21.11 15.98
N HIS A 43 -16.45 19.81 16.26
CA HIS A 43 -17.46 18.84 15.88
C HIS A 43 -17.74 17.84 17.01
N LYS A 44 -18.82 18.08 17.77
CA LYS A 44 -19.18 17.31 18.99
C LYS A 44 -19.13 15.79 18.83
N VAL A 45 -19.51 15.26 17.65
CA VAL A 45 -19.47 13.80 17.40
C VAL A 45 -18.04 13.33 17.31
N ILE A 46 -17.19 14.01 16.56
CA ILE A 46 -15.77 13.64 16.41
C ILE A 46 -15.06 13.79 17.75
N ASP A 47 -15.27 14.88 18.48
CA ASP A 47 -14.70 15.08 19.82
C ASP A 47 -15.07 13.95 20.77
N ARG A 48 -16.34 13.52 20.76
CA ARG A 48 -16.80 12.38 21.55
C ARG A 48 -16.15 11.07 21.11
N GLU A 49 -16.07 10.80 19.81
CA GLU A 49 -15.44 9.57 19.30
C GLU A 49 -13.93 9.54 19.66
N MET A 50 -13.23 10.65 19.49
CA MET A 50 -11.82 10.76 19.90
C MET A 50 -11.64 10.56 21.41
N ALA A 51 -12.56 11.06 22.23
CA ALA A 51 -12.51 10.94 23.69
C ALA A 51 -12.93 9.55 24.22
N THR A 52 -13.74 8.80 23.49
CA THR A 52 -14.37 7.58 24.02
C THR A 52 -14.04 6.29 23.26
N LYS A 53 -13.62 6.38 22.01
CA LYS A 53 -13.31 5.23 21.15
C LYS A 53 -11.80 5.01 21.01
N THR A 54 -11.44 4.01 20.23
CA THR A 54 -10.03 3.71 19.89
C THR A 54 -9.54 4.45 18.63
N ALA A 55 -10.12 5.61 18.33
CA ALA A 55 -9.64 6.46 17.27
C ALA A 55 -8.28 7.10 17.66
N PHE A 56 -7.31 7.04 16.78
CA PHE A 56 -5.95 7.54 17.02
C PHE A 56 -5.69 8.90 16.38
N SER A 57 -6.42 9.21 15.33
CA SER A 57 -6.26 10.43 14.56
C SER A 57 -7.51 10.67 13.75
N TYR A 58 -7.91 11.91 13.67
CA TYR A 58 -8.91 12.35 12.72
C TYR A 58 -8.39 13.62 12.04
N LEU A 59 -8.26 13.57 10.72
CA LEU A 59 -7.85 14.70 9.89
C LEU A 59 -8.84 14.81 8.75
N TYR A 60 -9.44 15.99 8.59
CA TYR A 60 -10.36 16.24 7.50
C TYR A 60 -9.93 17.49 6.73
N TYR A 61 -9.78 17.29 5.42
CA TYR A 61 -9.34 18.31 4.47
C TYR A 61 -10.42 18.54 3.44
N GLU A 62 -10.80 19.79 3.24
CA GLU A 62 -11.83 20.19 2.30
C GLU A 62 -11.51 21.59 1.76
N ASP A 63 -11.69 21.79 0.45
CA ASP A 63 -11.54 23.07 -0.23
C ASP A 63 -10.21 23.79 0.06
N GLY A 64 -9.11 23.06 0.13
CA GLY A 64 -7.78 23.61 0.40
C GLY A 64 -7.47 23.85 1.88
N LEU A 65 -8.37 23.50 2.78
CA LEU A 65 -8.25 23.75 4.22
C LEU A 65 -8.28 22.45 5.03
N VAL A 66 -7.49 22.38 6.07
CA VAL A 66 -7.70 21.42 7.15
C VAL A 66 -8.76 21.99 8.08
N ILE A 67 -9.96 21.40 8.03
CA ILE A 67 -11.12 21.84 8.81
C ILE A 67 -11.16 21.12 10.16
N TYR A 68 -10.68 19.89 10.21
CA TYR A 68 -10.63 19.13 11.45
C TYR A 68 -9.27 18.44 11.61
N ASP A 69 -8.70 18.56 12.80
CA ASP A 69 -7.36 18.06 13.11
C ASP A 69 -7.32 17.63 14.58
N ALA A 70 -7.62 16.37 14.85
CA ALA A 70 -7.68 15.84 16.20
C ALA A 70 -6.75 14.65 16.41
N MET A 71 -6.11 14.66 17.57
CA MET A 71 -5.38 13.57 18.18
C MET A 71 -6.08 13.14 19.47
N PRO A 72 -5.82 11.94 20.02
CA PRO A 72 -6.41 11.51 21.28
C PRO A 72 -6.08 12.50 22.40
N PRO A 73 -7.03 12.79 23.29
CA PRO A 73 -6.77 13.65 24.44
C PRO A 73 -5.73 13.03 25.39
N ASP A 74 -5.13 13.86 26.20
CA ASP A 74 -4.13 13.45 27.21
C ASP A 74 -4.62 12.31 28.10
N GLY A 75 -3.70 11.45 28.48
CA GLY A 75 -4.00 10.28 29.32
C GLY A 75 -4.61 9.07 28.60
N ARG A 76 -4.69 9.12 27.25
CA ARG A 76 -5.12 7.97 26.45
C ARG A 76 -3.95 7.45 25.60
N PHE A 77 -4.02 7.66 24.27
CA PHE A 77 -2.96 7.24 23.35
C PHE A 77 -1.90 8.31 23.10
N SER A 78 -2.08 9.51 23.62
CA SER A 78 -1.13 10.63 23.50
C SER A 78 0.28 10.31 24.04
N MET A 79 0.39 9.35 24.94
CA MET A 79 1.68 8.85 25.43
C MET A 79 2.46 8.02 24.39
N VAL A 80 1.77 7.51 23.36
CA VAL A 80 2.33 6.60 22.34
C VAL A 80 2.24 7.13 20.94
N LEU A 81 1.36 8.11 20.68
CA LEU A 81 1.04 8.62 19.36
C LEU A 81 1.04 10.14 19.36
N ASP A 82 1.73 10.71 18.39
CA ASP A 82 1.81 12.13 18.10
C ASP A 82 1.75 12.38 16.59
N ASN A 83 1.92 13.63 16.17
CA ASN A 83 1.90 14.01 14.76
C ASN A 83 3.07 13.44 13.95
N SER A 84 4.14 13.00 14.59
CA SER A 84 5.30 12.36 13.97
C SER A 84 5.18 10.84 13.91
N SER A 85 4.14 10.28 14.51
CA SER A 85 3.90 8.84 14.54
C SER A 85 3.54 8.31 13.15
N TYR A 86 4.08 7.15 12.82
CA TYR A 86 3.81 6.46 11.56
C TYR A 86 2.62 5.53 11.69
N PHE A 87 1.78 5.55 10.67
CA PHE A 87 0.64 4.67 10.54
C PHE A 87 0.80 3.83 9.27
N SER A 88 0.45 2.55 9.34
CA SER A 88 0.38 1.72 8.14
C SER A 88 -0.89 2.05 7.36
N SER A 89 -0.77 2.19 6.05
CA SER A 89 -1.90 2.46 5.15
C SER A 89 -2.93 1.35 5.15
N HIS A 90 -2.53 0.12 5.51
CA HIS A 90 -3.39 -1.03 5.28
C HIS A 90 -4.00 -1.01 3.86
N SER A 91 -5.32 -1.12 3.76
CA SER A 91 -6.00 -1.15 2.45
C SER A 91 -6.04 0.19 1.71
N MET A 92 -5.78 1.30 2.39
CA MET A 92 -5.62 2.61 1.74
C MET A 92 -4.43 2.62 0.77
N GLY A 93 -3.40 1.80 1.02
CA GLY A 93 -2.29 1.61 0.11
C GLY A 93 -2.69 1.17 -1.31
N LYS A 94 -3.87 0.55 -1.48
CA LYS A 94 -4.42 0.22 -2.80
C LYS A 94 -4.81 1.47 -3.59
N SER A 95 -5.38 2.47 -2.91
CA SER A 95 -5.68 3.77 -3.53
C SER A 95 -4.38 4.49 -3.92
N ILE A 96 -3.37 4.44 -3.05
CA ILE A 96 -2.05 5.00 -3.35
C ILE A 96 -1.44 4.30 -4.58
N THR A 97 -1.52 2.97 -4.66
CA THR A 97 -1.07 2.21 -5.85
C THR A 97 -1.81 2.66 -7.11
N SER A 98 -3.11 2.94 -7.02
CA SER A 98 -3.89 3.47 -8.15
C SER A 98 -3.37 4.84 -8.61
N TYR A 99 -3.03 5.74 -7.69
CA TYR A 99 -2.41 7.02 -8.03
C TYR A 99 -1.03 6.85 -8.67
N LEU A 100 -0.21 5.94 -8.17
CA LEU A 100 1.10 5.62 -8.76
C LEU A 100 0.97 5.04 -10.17
N ILE A 101 -0.03 4.20 -10.44
CA ILE A 101 -0.35 3.73 -11.80
C ILE A 101 -0.74 4.91 -12.69
N GLY A 102 -1.59 5.81 -12.21
CA GLY A 102 -1.96 7.03 -12.94
C GLY A 102 -0.73 7.91 -13.24
N HIS A 103 0.18 8.05 -12.28
CA HIS A 103 1.44 8.77 -12.48
C HIS A 103 2.32 8.08 -13.53
N ALA A 104 2.44 6.75 -13.50
CA ALA A 104 3.20 5.99 -14.49
C ALA A 104 2.62 6.12 -15.91
N ILE A 105 1.30 6.29 -16.02
CA ILE A 105 0.66 6.61 -17.31
C ILE A 105 1.02 8.02 -17.75
N CYS A 106 0.94 9.01 -16.87
CA CYS A 106 1.29 10.40 -17.17
C CYS A 106 2.75 10.57 -17.60
N GLU A 107 3.67 9.82 -16.99
CA GLU A 107 5.09 9.85 -17.33
C GLU A 107 5.47 8.93 -18.51
N GLY A 108 4.49 8.23 -19.11
CA GLY A 108 4.67 7.42 -20.33
C GLY A 108 5.24 6.01 -20.10
N TYR A 109 5.45 5.58 -18.85
CA TYR A 109 5.88 4.21 -18.55
C TYR A 109 4.80 3.16 -18.86
N ILE A 110 3.54 3.53 -18.72
CA ILE A 110 2.36 2.72 -19.03
C ILE A 110 1.53 3.49 -20.05
N SER A 111 1.06 2.85 -21.11
CA SER A 111 0.38 3.53 -22.21
C SER A 111 -1.03 4.02 -21.85
N SER A 112 -1.77 3.25 -21.05
CA SER A 112 -3.12 3.62 -20.59
C SER A 112 -3.63 2.67 -19.51
N ILE A 113 -4.78 2.98 -18.90
CA ILE A 113 -5.48 2.07 -17.98
C ILE A 113 -6.05 0.82 -18.70
N ASP A 114 -6.20 0.87 -20.01
CA ASP A 114 -6.65 -0.25 -20.84
C ASP A 114 -5.48 -1.10 -21.34
N ALA A 115 -4.23 -0.72 -21.01
CA ALA A 115 -3.06 -1.49 -21.38
C ALA A 115 -3.12 -2.90 -20.80
N PRO A 116 -2.95 -3.95 -21.66
CA PRO A 116 -2.92 -5.32 -21.17
C PRO A 116 -1.59 -5.61 -20.45
N ILE A 117 -1.65 -6.43 -19.39
CA ILE A 117 -0.44 -6.99 -18.77
C ILE A 117 0.07 -8.13 -19.64
N SER A 118 0.78 -7.83 -20.72
CA SER A 118 1.26 -8.82 -21.70
C SER A 118 2.77 -8.79 -21.91
N ASP A 119 3.44 -7.80 -21.39
CA ASP A 119 4.88 -7.54 -21.53
C ASP A 119 5.69 -7.86 -20.27
N TRP A 120 5.06 -8.50 -19.30
CA TRP A 120 5.69 -8.88 -18.04
C TRP A 120 5.81 -10.40 -17.91
N PRO A 121 7.03 -10.98 -18.08
CA PRO A 121 7.23 -12.43 -18.10
C PRO A 121 6.78 -13.14 -16.80
N LEU A 122 6.79 -12.44 -15.66
CA LEU A 122 6.31 -13.00 -14.40
C LEU A 122 4.83 -13.38 -14.43
N MET A 123 4.03 -12.71 -15.26
CA MET A 123 2.59 -12.94 -15.38
C MET A 123 2.23 -13.96 -16.45
N GLU A 124 3.16 -14.38 -17.31
CA GLU A 124 2.91 -15.42 -18.29
C GLU A 124 2.32 -16.67 -17.64
N ASN A 125 1.31 -17.24 -18.29
CA ASN A 125 0.56 -18.40 -17.80
C ASN A 125 -0.23 -18.17 -16.50
N THR A 126 -0.45 -16.92 -16.09
CA THR A 126 -1.37 -16.59 -14.99
C THR A 126 -2.68 -16.01 -15.52
N LEU A 127 -3.70 -15.99 -14.67
CA LEU A 127 -4.98 -15.35 -15.00
C LEU A 127 -4.86 -13.84 -15.29
N TYR A 128 -3.79 -13.20 -14.85
CA TYR A 128 -3.58 -11.75 -15.03
C TYR A 128 -3.02 -11.40 -16.40
N TYR A 129 -2.36 -12.35 -17.08
CA TYR A 129 -1.75 -12.12 -18.38
C TYR A 129 -2.79 -11.72 -19.43
N GLY A 130 -2.52 -10.66 -20.17
CA GLY A 130 -3.41 -10.13 -21.19
C GLY A 130 -4.63 -9.37 -20.66
N GLN A 131 -4.83 -9.29 -19.35
CA GLN A 131 -5.91 -8.48 -18.80
C GLN A 131 -5.54 -6.99 -18.80
N PRO A 132 -6.49 -6.10 -19.14
CA PRO A 132 -6.25 -4.66 -19.03
C PRO A 132 -6.19 -4.23 -17.56
N LEU A 133 -5.33 -3.24 -17.28
CA LEU A 133 -5.10 -2.73 -15.92
C LEU A 133 -6.38 -2.31 -15.21
N ILE A 134 -7.34 -1.73 -15.94
CA ILE A 134 -8.62 -1.30 -15.37
C ILE A 134 -9.38 -2.44 -14.68
N ARG A 135 -9.25 -3.68 -15.16
CA ARG A 135 -9.89 -4.82 -14.51
C ARG A 135 -9.27 -5.14 -13.17
N LEU A 136 -7.96 -5.02 -13.07
CA LEU A 136 -7.24 -5.23 -11.80
C LEU A 136 -7.55 -4.08 -10.84
N LEU A 137 -7.51 -2.83 -11.31
CA LEU A 137 -7.85 -1.65 -10.52
C LEU A 137 -9.26 -1.73 -9.92
N ASN A 138 -10.22 -2.26 -10.69
CA ASN A 138 -11.61 -2.47 -10.26
C ASN A 138 -11.84 -3.78 -9.48
N MET A 139 -10.79 -4.54 -9.15
CA MET A 139 -10.93 -5.84 -8.46
C MET A 139 -11.84 -6.83 -9.19
N THR A 140 -11.78 -6.83 -10.54
CA THR A 140 -12.55 -7.71 -11.43
C THR A 140 -11.66 -8.64 -12.25
N ALA A 141 -10.45 -8.89 -11.79
CA ALA A 141 -9.50 -9.79 -12.45
C ALA A 141 -9.95 -11.27 -12.44
N GLY A 142 -10.84 -11.65 -11.51
CA GLY A 142 -11.35 -13.01 -11.41
C GLY A 142 -10.57 -13.92 -10.46
N ASP A 143 -9.50 -13.44 -9.86
CA ASP A 143 -8.67 -14.17 -8.90
C ASP A 143 -9.46 -14.62 -7.65
N GLY A 144 -10.44 -13.85 -7.21
CA GLY A 144 -11.32 -14.23 -6.11
C GLY A 144 -12.12 -15.51 -6.35
N ASN A 145 -12.40 -15.87 -7.61
CA ASN A 145 -13.08 -17.11 -7.94
C ASN A 145 -12.14 -18.32 -7.80
N VAL A 146 -10.86 -18.12 -8.12
CA VAL A 146 -9.82 -19.15 -7.99
C VAL A 146 -9.42 -19.29 -6.53
N ILE A 147 -9.24 -18.20 -5.83
CA ILE A 147 -8.84 -18.15 -4.41
C ILE A 147 -9.90 -18.77 -3.48
N LYS A 148 -11.18 -18.73 -3.83
CA LYS A 148 -12.27 -19.31 -3.02
C LYS A 148 -12.48 -20.82 -3.24
N ARG A 149 -11.97 -21.38 -4.34
CA ARG A 149 -12.23 -22.78 -4.70
C ARG A 149 -11.32 -23.79 -4.03
N GLY A 150 -10.19 -23.37 -3.47
CA GLY A 150 -9.23 -24.25 -2.82
C GLY A 150 -9.47 -24.34 -1.32
N GLU A 151 -10.21 -25.34 -0.84
CA GLU A 151 -10.26 -25.65 0.59
C GLU A 151 -8.91 -26.17 1.09
N GLY A 152 -8.42 -25.64 2.20
CA GLY A 152 -7.25 -26.13 2.93
C GLY A 152 -5.89 -25.60 2.45
N THR A 153 -5.39 -26.03 1.32
CA THR A 153 -4.06 -25.64 0.81
C THR A 153 -4.02 -24.17 0.40
N PHE A 154 -5.09 -23.66 -0.15
CA PHE A 154 -5.21 -22.30 -0.62
C PHE A 154 -5.35 -21.26 0.51
N ILE A 155 -5.97 -21.63 1.62
CA ILE A 155 -6.02 -20.75 2.82
C ILE A 155 -4.62 -20.58 3.40
N LYS A 156 -3.79 -21.63 3.41
CA LYS A 156 -2.36 -21.53 3.78
C LYS A 156 -1.58 -20.69 2.77
N THR A 157 -1.82 -20.87 1.48
CA THR A 157 -1.20 -20.08 0.41
C THR A 157 -1.66 -18.62 0.43
N LYS A 158 -2.95 -18.35 0.74
CA LYS A 158 -3.44 -16.99 0.93
C LYS A 158 -2.72 -16.27 2.09
N ARG A 159 -2.41 -16.96 3.18
CA ARG A 159 -1.56 -16.43 4.26
C ARG A 159 -0.11 -16.23 3.80
N ASN A 160 0.41 -17.12 2.96
CA ASN A 160 1.77 -17.01 2.42
C ASN A 160 1.88 -15.98 1.31
N ILE A 161 0.83 -15.78 0.50
CA ILE A 161 0.73 -14.67 -0.49
C ILE A 161 0.73 -13.32 0.21
N HIS A 162 0.18 -13.22 1.42
CA HIS A 162 0.24 -12.04 2.28
C HIS A 162 1.41 -12.09 3.28
N GLY A 163 2.22 -13.14 3.21
CA GLY A 163 3.45 -13.29 3.98
C GLY A 163 4.61 -12.53 3.33
N ASN A 164 5.80 -12.81 3.81
CA ASN A 164 7.03 -12.15 3.38
C ASN A 164 7.65 -12.77 2.10
N ALA A 165 6.83 -13.35 1.22
CA ALA A 165 7.32 -13.95 -0.03
C ALA A 165 7.18 -12.99 -1.21
N PRO A 166 8.17 -12.91 -2.11
CA PRO A 166 8.06 -12.17 -3.36
C PRO A 166 6.88 -12.65 -4.21
N LEU A 167 6.34 -11.77 -5.04
CA LEU A 167 5.20 -12.07 -5.90
C LEU A 167 5.44 -13.27 -6.80
N ARG A 168 6.66 -13.45 -7.31
CA ARG A 168 7.06 -14.63 -8.10
C ARG A 168 6.73 -15.94 -7.40
N THR A 169 7.01 -16.05 -6.11
CA THR A 169 6.68 -17.22 -5.30
C THR A 169 5.18 -17.32 -5.06
N ALA A 170 4.53 -16.19 -4.78
CA ALA A 170 3.10 -16.13 -4.56
C ALA A 170 2.27 -16.50 -5.80
N VAL A 171 2.71 -16.11 -6.99
CA VAL A 171 2.00 -16.37 -8.25
C VAL A 171 2.31 -17.75 -8.84
N LYS A 172 3.51 -18.29 -8.62
CA LYS A 172 3.89 -19.61 -9.14
C LYS A 172 3.48 -20.77 -8.25
N ASN A 173 3.33 -20.56 -6.96
CA ASN A 173 3.01 -21.63 -6.01
C ASN A 173 1.54 -22.09 -6.02
N PRO A 174 0.51 -21.27 -6.30
CA PRO A 174 -0.76 -21.85 -6.67
C PRO A 174 -0.72 -22.24 -8.15
N LEU A 175 -0.40 -23.49 -8.43
CA LEU A 175 -0.51 -24.09 -9.78
C LEU A 175 -1.85 -23.74 -10.46
N GLU A 176 -2.87 -23.53 -9.67
CA GLU A 176 -4.21 -23.13 -10.09
C GLU A 176 -4.28 -21.70 -10.66
N LEU A 177 -3.45 -20.76 -10.21
CA LEU A 177 -3.35 -19.43 -10.82
C LEU A 177 -2.49 -19.46 -12.08
N ALA A 178 -1.49 -20.35 -12.14
CA ALA A 178 -0.57 -20.44 -13.25
C ALA A 178 -1.24 -20.91 -14.56
N ASN A 179 -2.33 -21.66 -14.50
CA ASN A 179 -3.00 -22.23 -15.68
C ASN A 179 -4.45 -21.73 -15.87
N THR A 180 -4.86 -20.72 -15.12
CA THR A 180 -6.22 -20.21 -15.20
C THR A 180 -6.33 -19.12 -16.25
N LYS A 181 -7.21 -19.32 -17.23
CA LYS A 181 -7.49 -18.29 -18.25
C LYS A 181 -8.27 -17.13 -17.66
N PRO A 182 -8.10 -15.92 -18.18
CA PRO A 182 -8.90 -14.76 -17.78
C PRO A 182 -10.40 -15.06 -17.92
N ILE A 183 -11.19 -14.65 -16.94
CA ILE A 183 -12.65 -14.79 -16.96
C ILE A 183 -13.22 -13.52 -17.62
N SER A 184 -13.97 -13.67 -18.71
CA SER A 184 -14.46 -12.56 -19.52
C SER A 184 -15.42 -11.62 -18.78
N ALA A 185 -16.15 -12.10 -17.77
CA ALA A 185 -17.13 -11.34 -16.98
C ALA A 185 -16.96 -11.59 -15.49
N ALA A 186 -15.76 -11.31 -14.95
CA ALA A 186 -15.52 -11.48 -13.53
C ALA A 186 -16.29 -10.44 -12.69
N LYS A 187 -16.97 -10.91 -11.64
CA LYS A 187 -17.59 -10.05 -10.65
C LYS A 187 -16.51 -9.44 -9.75
N TYR A 188 -16.84 -8.30 -9.15
CA TYR A 188 -16.01 -7.70 -8.11
C TYR A 188 -15.66 -8.73 -7.03
N SER A 189 -14.38 -8.85 -6.75
CA SER A 189 -13.86 -9.67 -5.66
C SER A 189 -12.61 -9.03 -5.08
N TYR A 190 -12.73 -8.49 -3.88
CA TYR A 190 -11.64 -7.81 -3.19
C TYR A 190 -10.43 -8.72 -3.03
N SER A 191 -9.27 -8.28 -3.52
CA SER A 191 -8.03 -9.04 -3.53
C SER A 191 -6.82 -8.18 -3.17
N ASN A 192 -6.06 -8.61 -2.16
CA ASN A 192 -4.77 -7.99 -1.86
C ASN A 192 -3.71 -8.40 -2.89
N LEU A 193 -3.82 -9.63 -3.42
CA LEU A 193 -2.89 -10.12 -4.45
C LEU A 193 -2.97 -9.25 -5.70
N THR A 194 -4.17 -8.89 -6.15
CA THR A 194 -4.35 -7.99 -7.28
C THR A 194 -3.65 -6.65 -7.07
N ALA A 195 -3.70 -6.11 -5.85
CA ALA A 195 -3.00 -4.85 -5.53
C ALA A 195 -1.46 -5.00 -5.56
N ASP A 196 -0.94 -6.13 -5.06
CA ASP A 196 0.49 -6.43 -5.16
C ASP A 196 0.91 -6.64 -6.63
N VAL A 197 0.07 -7.28 -7.45
CA VAL A 197 0.31 -7.41 -8.91
C VAL A 197 0.39 -6.05 -9.57
N LEU A 198 -0.55 -5.15 -9.30
CA LEU A 198 -0.55 -3.79 -9.85
C LEU A 198 0.70 -3.00 -9.46
N PHE A 199 1.07 -3.02 -8.17
CA PHE A 199 2.24 -2.32 -7.68
C PHE A 199 3.52 -2.84 -8.36
N ASN A 200 3.68 -4.16 -8.46
CA ASN A 200 4.85 -4.77 -9.07
C ASN A 200 4.87 -4.64 -10.60
N TYR A 201 3.70 -4.59 -11.25
CA TYR A 201 3.65 -4.27 -12.68
C TYR A 201 4.13 -2.84 -12.95
N MET A 202 3.71 -1.89 -12.13
CA MET A 202 4.22 -0.52 -12.19
C MET A 202 5.75 -0.50 -11.99
N MET A 203 6.28 -1.20 -10.98
CA MET A 203 7.72 -1.32 -10.78
C MET A 203 8.43 -1.92 -12.01
N HIS A 204 7.84 -2.96 -12.62
CA HIS A 204 8.39 -3.58 -13.83
C HIS A 204 8.44 -2.60 -15.00
N ARG A 205 7.39 -1.81 -15.20
CA ARG A 205 7.30 -0.83 -16.30
C ARG A 205 8.25 0.34 -16.10
N VAL A 206 8.39 0.82 -14.89
CA VAL A 206 9.32 1.90 -14.53
C VAL A 206 10.78 1.41 -14.56
N GLY A 207 11.02 0.16 -14.18
CA GLY A 207 12.34 -0.46 -14.24
C GLY A 207 13.35 0.23 -13.31
N LEU A 208 14.56 0.47 -13.79
CA LEU A 208 15.64 1.07 -13.00
C LEU A 208 15.42 2.56 -12.66
N ASP A 209 14.46 3.22 -13.31
CA ASP A 209 14.08 4.59 -12.98
C ASP A 209 13.19 4.70 -11.73
N PHE A 210 12.92 3.59 -11.05
CA PHE A 210 11.97 3.53 -9.95
C PHE A 210 12.26 4.54 -8.84
N ASP A 211 13.52 4.74 -8.46
CA ASP A 211 13.90 5.73 -7.45
C ASP A 211 13.53 7.15 -7.88
N THR A 212 13.87 7.50 -9.11
CA THR A 212 13.54 8.82 -9.69
C THR A 212 12.03 9.00 -9.83
N PHE A 213 11.33 7.96 -10.28
CA PHE A 213 9.89 7.96 -10.42
C PHE A 213 9.17 8.18 -9.07
N ILE A 214 9.54 7.44 -8.05
CA ILE A 214 8.97 7.55 -6.71
C ILE A 214 9.32 8.91 -6.09
N ALA A 215 10.56 9.38 -6.23
CA ALA A 215 10.95 10.70 -5.76
C ALA A 215 10.16 11.82 -6.47
N ASN A 216 9.98 11.74 -7.78
CA ASN A 216 9.16 12.69 -8.53
C ASN A 216 7.72 12.71 -8.02
N PHE A 217 7.13 11.55 -7.74
CA PHE A 217 5.78 11.48 -7.21
C PHE A 217 5.68 12.09 -5.81
N TYR A 218 6.43 11.58 -4.85
CA TYR A 218 6.26 11.95 -3.45
C TYR A 218 6.91 13.29 -3.08
N GLN A 219 8.09 13.59 -3.61
CA GLN A 219 8.80 14.81 -3.26
C GLN A 219 8.35 16.02 -4.07
N ARG A 220 8.05 15.84 -5.37
CA ARG A 220 7.74 16.97 -6.26
C ARG A 220 6.25 17.19 -6.49
N LYS A 221 5.46 16.11 -6.61
CA LYS A 221 4.01 16.23 -6.87
C LYS A 221 3.23 16.27 -5.56
N VAL A 222 3.40 15.28 -4.69
CA VAL A 222 2.71 15.22 -3.38
C VAL A 222 3.35 16.18 -2.38
N ARG A 223 4.67 16.34 -2.41
CA ARG A 223 5.45 17.23 -1.54
C ARG A 223 5.31 16.85 -0.07
N ILE A 224 5.60 15.59 0.24
CA ILE A 224 5.55 15.04 1.60
C ILE A 224 6.48 15.79 2.56
N LYS A 225 6.06 15.93 3.82
CA LYS A 225 6.79 16.64 4.88
C LYS A 225 7.73 15.72 5.67
N HIS A 226 7.37 14.46 5.84
CA HIS A 226 8.17 13.45 6.53
C HIS A 226 8.49 12.29 5.59
N PRO A 227 9.54 11.50 5.85
CA PRO A 227 9.80 10.31 5.07
C PRO A 227 8.57 9.40 5.03
N ILE A 228 8.38 8.71 3.92
CA ILE A 228 7.42 7.60 3.84
C ILE A 228 8.17 6.30 3.62
N TYR A 229 7.53 5.19 3.91
CA TYR A 229 8.11 3.86 3.83
C TYR A 229 7.19 2.95 3.04
N ILE A 230 7.68 2.44 1.90
CA ILE A 230 6.96 1.51 1.04
C ILE A 230 7.36 0.10 1.45
N GLU A 231 6.37 -0.75 1.74
CA GLU A 231 6.62 -2.14 2.11
C GLU A 231 7.25 -2.90 0.95
N MET A 232 8.31 -3.65 1.25
CA MET A 232 8.98 -4.56 0.33
C MET A 232 9.05 -5.95 0.92
N ASN A 233 9.06 -6.97 0.08
CA ASN A 233 9.33 -8.34 0.51
C ASN A 233 10.84 -8.57 0.58
N PRO A 234 11.33 -9.30 1.60
CA PRO A 234 12.72 -9.68 1.67
C PRO A 234 13.10 -10.62 0.51
N LEU A 235 14.26 -10.37 -0.06
CA LEU A 235 14.95 -11.32 -0.91
C LEU A 235 16.15 -11.83 -0.11
N ASP A 236 16.15 -13.12 0.21
CA ASP A 236 17.27 -13.88 0.79
C ASP A 236 18.15 -13.13 1.81
N ASN A 237 17.56 -12.69 2.94
CA ASN A 237 18.25 -12.06 4.07
C ASN A 237 18.99 -10.73 3.77
N GLN A 238 18.69 -10.05 2.69
CA GLN A 238 19.29 -8.76 2.40
C GLN A 238 18.51 -7.60 3.05
N ILE A 239 19.23 -6.73 3.76
CA ILE A 239 18.75 -5.41 4.19
C ILE A 239 18.45 -4.60 2.92
N TYR A 240 17.33 -3.93 2.88
CA TYR A 240 16.65 -3.41 1.68
C TYR A 240 17.32 -2.18 1.06
N PRO A 241 18.21 -2.36 0.06
CA PRO A 241 18.59 -1.27 -0.83
C PRO A 241 17.43 -0.95 -1.80
N PRO A 242 17.54 0.13 -2.57
CA PRO A 242 16.61 0.47 -3.65
C PRO A 242 16.32 -0.73 -4.56
N PRO A 243 15.19 -0.74 -5.28
CA PRO A 243 14.82 -1.85 -6.14
C PRO A 243 15.94 -2.12 -7.15
N THR A 244 16.59 -3.25 -6.97
CA THR A 244 17.53 -3.77 -7.96
C THR A 244 16.75 -4.45 -9.08
N ASP A 245 17.39 -4.62 -10.24
CA ASP A 245 16.82 -5.38 -11.36
C ASP A 245 16.26 -6.75 -10.91
N GLU A 246 16.96 -7.43 -10.01
CA GLU A 246 16.49 -8.70 -9.47
C GLU A 246 15.21 -8.58 -8.64
N ARG A 247 15.06 -7.53 -7.83
CA ARG A 247 13.81 -7.28 -7.07
C ARG A 247 12.63 -6.97 -7.97
N ILE A 248 12.86 -6.18 -9.02
CA ILE A 248 11.85 -5.88 -10.03
C ILE A 248 11.42 -7.18 -10.73
N LYS A 249 12.36 -8.03 -11.14
CA LYS A 249 12.09 -9.31 -11.80
C LYS A 249 11.34 -10.30 -10.90
N GLN A 250 11.58 -10.27 -9.60
CA GLN A 250 10.91 -11.16 -8.63
C GLN A 250 9.60 -10.60 -8.09
N GLY A 251 9.25 -9.35 -8.37
CA GLY A 251 8.04 -8.73 -7.86
C GLY A 251 8.08 -8.60 -6.33
N ALA A 252 9.13 -7.96 -5.81
CA ALA A 252 9.35 -7.83 -4.37
C ALA A 252 8.57 -6.68 -3.72
N GLY A 253 7.92 -5.82 -4.50
CA GLY A 253 7.14 -4.70 -3.98
C GLY A 253 5.80 -5.12 -3.38
N ARG A 254 5.31 -4.31 -2.46
CA ARG A 254 3.97 -4.43 -1.86
C ARG A 254 3.24 -3.09 -1.91
N TYR A 255 1.93 -3.15 -1.97
CA TYR A 255 1.09 -1.94 -2.00
C TYR A 255 1.05 -1.19 -0.65
N GLY A 256 1.58 -1.76 0.43
CA GLY A 256 1.58 -1.16 1.76
C GLY A 256 2.53 0.04 1.85
N VAL A 257 2.06 1.11 2.46
CA VAL A 257 2.83 2.32 2.75
C VAL A 257 2.69 2.66 4.22
N SER A 258 3.72 3.20 4.82
CA SER A 258 3.68 3.79 6.16
C SER A 258 4.10 5.24 6.10
N ALA A 259 3.25 6.12 6.61
CA ALA A 259 3.44 7.57 6.58
C ALA A 259 2.91 8.21 7.87
N THR A 260 3.25 9.47 8.09
CA THR A 260 2.59 10.25 9.14
C THR A 260 1.17 10.64 8.70
N ARG A 261 0.35 11.10 9.63
CA ARG A 261 -1.04 11.48 9.35
C ARG A 261 -1.20 12.61 8.32
N TYR A 262 -0.18 13.45 8.17
CA TYR A 262 -0.20 14.57 7.22
C TYR A 262 0.38 14.22 5.85
N ASP A 263 1.05 13.08 5.72
CA ASP A 263 1.69 12.64 4.48
C ASP A 263 0.86 11.59 3.73
N TYR A 264 -0.34 11.28 4.24
CA TYR A 264 -1.35 10.47 3.55
C TYR A 264 -2.26 11.38 2.64
#